data_472764df5bf4712b73a6f6cdad963d7a
#
_entry.id   472764df5bf4712b73a6f6cdad963d7a
#
_cell.length_a   1.000
_cell.length_b   1.000
_cell.length_c   1.000
_cell.angle_alpha   90.00
_cell.angle_beta   90.00
_cell.angle_gamma   90.00
#
_symmetry.space_group_name_H-M   'P 1'
#
loop_
_entity.id
_entity.type
_entity.pdbx_description
1 polymer ?
#
loop_
_entity_poly.entity_id
_entity_poly.type
_entity_poly.pdbx_seq_one_letter_code
_entity_poly.pdbx_strand_id
1 'polypeptide(L)'
;MEQLVKVMDNQFDFRINMVRFAKEHSISDAARVFGRTRKTVRKWRNRYLQEGLKGLEDRSRRPNHSPNKTSQKDIDKIIKKKKRLKHIGAERLHNEFGIQQSARTIQKYCRAAGLGRKRNSKRQEQRDLRAWKEANFKPLRYWVVDTKDCSDIPYYVERIYNGGFPRYLYQARDVRTNVLFSAYAYEQTNVNSATFINCLFDHLTSLGIPLNEVSVQTDNGSEFPRNGLDLTKPSAFEKAIMDVKATYIRIPPGAKNHQSDVERANGLIEYELLEIERWKTKSELVGLSTAWEYYFNRLRPNSYQQNRSPYQRMKHAGIQSKTAENACLWTMTILDDSTYKHFNFNLPLTGYHVCKFDV
;
A
#
# COMPACT_ATOMS: atom_id res chain seq x y z
N MET A 1 -6.46 56.63 -28.82
CA MET A 1 -6.59 55.20 -29.22
C MET A 1 -5.38 54.34 -28.85
N GLU A 2 -4.13 54.78 -29.03
CA GLU A 2 -2.95 54.02 -28.61
C GLU A 2 -2.87 53.72 -27.11
N GLN A 3 -3.36 54.60 -26.23
CA GLN A 3 -3.39 54.37 -24.78
C GLN A 3 -4.42 53.32 -24.35
N LEU A 4 -5.54 53.14 -25.04
CA LEU A 4 -6.58 52.13 -24.78
C LEU A 4 -6.11 50.71 -25.14
N VAL A 5 -5.24 50.58 -26.14
CA VAL A 5 -4.70 49.29 -26.59
C VAL A 5 -3.69 48.68 -25.58
N LYS A 6 -3.03 49.53 -24.80
CA LYS A 6 -2.06 49.09 -23.77
C LYS A 6 -2.71 48.54 -22.48
N VAL A 7 -4.01 48.75 -22.26
CA VAL A 7 -4.73 48.41 -21.01
C VAL A 7 -5.56 47.11 -21.15
N MET A 8 -5.54 46.43 -22.31
CA MET A 8 -6.30 45.20 -22.49
C MET A 8 -5.54 43.97 -21.99
N ASP A 9 -5.81 43.57 -20.76
CA ASP A 9 -5.25 42.36 -20.14
C ASP A 9 -5.78 41.04 -20.76
N ASN A 10 -6.94 41.08 -21.42
CA ASN A 10 -7.55 39.90 -22.02
C ASN A 10 -7.19 39.77 -23.52
N GLN A 11 -6.48 38.70 -23.86
CA GLN A 11 -6.06 38.40 -25.25
C GLN A 11 -7.24 38.22 -26.21
N PHE A 12 -8.39 37.78 -25.74
CA PHE A 12 -9.60 37.60 -26.55
C PHE A 12 -10.19 38.95 -26.93
N ASP A 13 -10.34 39.87 -25.99
CA ASP A 13 -10.85 41.23 -26.22
C ASP A 13 -9.91 42.02 -27.13
N PHE A 14 -8.62 41.87 -26.96
CA PHE A 14 -7.61 42.43 -27.84
C PHE A 14 -7.82 41.98 -29.30
N ARG A 15 -8.07 40.69 -29.54
CA ARG A 15 -8.30 40.14 -30.88
C ARG A 15 -9.61 40.61 -31.48
N ILE A 16 -10.71 40.69 -30.71
CA ILE A 16 -11.98 41.20 -31.14
C ILE A 16 -11.81 42.64 -31.64
N ASN A 17 -11.23 43.50 -30.83
CA ASN A 17 -11.07 44.92 -31.17
C ASN A 17 -10.15 45.11 -32.37
N MET A 18 -9.06 44.34 -32.46
CA MET A 18 -8.18 44.36 -33.62
C MET A 18 -8.90 43.96 -34.93
N VAL A 19 -9.76 42.92 -34.86
CA VAL A 19 -10.52 42.46 -36.04
C VAL A 19 -11.62 43.44 -36.42
N ARG A 20 -12.35 44.01 -35.46
CA ARG A 20 -13.36 45.05 -35.70
C ARG A 20 -12.74 46.28 -36.37
N PHE A 21 -11.63 46.76 -35.80
CA PHE A 21 -10.90 47.90 -36.38
C PHE A 21 -10.37 47.59 -37.80
N ALA A 22 -9.89 46.39 -38.05
CA ALA A 22 -9.44 45.97 -39.39
C ALA A 22 -10.60 45.82 -40.40
N LYS A 23 -11.85 45.70 -39.95
CA LYS A 23 -13.05 45.69 -40.78
C LYS A 23 -13.50 47.11 -41.14
N GLU A 24 -13.40 48.06 -40.22
CA GLU A 24 -13.83 49.45 -40.38
C GLU A 24 -12.78 50.26 -41.11
N HIS A 25 -11.50 49.98 -40.99
CA HIS A 25 -10.41 50.73 -41.63
C HIS A 25 -9.64 49.82 -42.60
N SER A 26 -8.39 49.50 -42.30
CA SER A 26 -7.59 48.58 -43.10
C SER A 26 -6.76 47.59 -42.26
N ILE A 27 -6.30 46.52 -42.89
CA ILE A 27 -5.37 45.56 -42.25
C ILE A 27 -4.05 46.26 -41.88
N SER A 28 -3.63 47.23 -42.69
CA SER A 28 -2.38 47.97 -42.45
C SER A 28 -2.50 48.90 -41.26
N ASP A 29 -3.63 49.59 -41.13
CA ASP A 29 -3.88 50.49 -40.02
C ASP A 29 -4.08 49.72 -38.72
N ALA A 30 -4.83 48.60 -38.74
CA ALA A 30 -4.96 47.71 -37.60
C ALA A 30 -3.60 47.16 -37.16
N ALA A 31 -2.73 46.79 -38.09
CA ALA A 31 -1.38 46.30 -37.74
C ALA A 31 -0.56 47.37 -37.03
N ARG A 32 -0.69 48.65 -37.49
CA ARG A 32 0.00 49.80 -36.88
C ARG A 32 -0.56 50.12 -35.49
N VAL A 33 -1.87 50.25 -35.36
CA VAL A 33 -2.55 50.66 -34.12
C VAL A 33 -2.38 49.60 -33.02
N PHE A 34 -2.53 48.33 -33.35
CA PHE A 34 -2.44 47.22 -32.39
C PHE A 34 -1.02 46.67 -32.20
N GLY A 35 -0.01 47.22 -32.85
CA GLY A 35 1.38 46.80 -32.74
C GLY A 35 1.59 45.32 -33.17
N ARG A 36 0.88 44.91 -34.24
CA ARG A 36 0.98 43.52 -34.76
C ARG A 36 1.33 43.52 -36.24
N THR A 37 1.86 42.39 -36.73
CA THR A 37 2.13 42.26 -38.16
C THR A 37 0.83 42.13 -38.97
N ARG A 38 0.83 42.59 -40.22
CA ARG A 38 -0.30 42.42 -41.17
C ARG A 38 -0.69 40.92 -41.29
N LYS A 39 0.28 40.00 -41.22
CA LYS A 39 0.06 38.54 -41.23
C LYS A 39 -0.78 38.10 -40.02
N THR A 40 -0.50 38.65 -38.84
CA THR A 40 -1.26 38.35 -37.60
C THR A 40 -2.68 38.88 -37.70
N VAL A 41 -2.88 40.11 -38.19
CA VAL A 41 -4.21 40.70 -38.38
C VAL A 41 -5.03 39.86 -39.36
N ARG A 42 -4.46 39.51 -40.55
CA ARG A 42 -5.13 38.63 -41.52
C ARG A 42 -5.50 37.27 -40.93
N LYS A 43 -4.60 36.66 -40.18
CA LYS A 43 -4.87 35.38 -39.48
C LYS A 43 -6.13 35.48 -38.61
N TRP A 44 -6.21 36.46 -37.74
CA TRP A 44 -7.32 36.59 -36.82
C TRP A 44 -8.61 37.00 -37.51
N ARG A 45 -8.54 37.89 -38.51
CA ARG A 45 -9.68 38.25 -39.35
C ARG A 45 -10.26 37.06 -40.11
N ASN A 46 -9.41 36.24 -40.75
CA ASN A 46 -9.86 35.06 -41.47
C ASN A 46 -10.50 34.02 -40.55
N ARG A 47 -9.92 33.81 -39.36
CA ARG A 47 -10.53 32.92 -38.34
C ARG A 47 -11.87 33.42 -37.85
N TYR A 48 -12.01 34.74 -37.67
CA TYR A 48 -13.29 35.35 -37.31
C TYR A 48 -14.34 35.22 -38.43
N LEU A 49 -13.94 35.36 -39.67
CA LEU A 49 -14.83 35.16 -40.81
C LEU A 49 -15.32 33.73 -40.97
N GLN A 50 -14.48 32.76 -40.62
CA GLN A 50 -14.80 31.31 -40.72
C GLN A 50 -15.57 30.77 -39.52
N GLU A 51 -15.23 31.18 -38.31
CA GLU A 51 -15.67 30.55 -37.06
C GLU A 51 -16.36 31.54 -36.10
N GLY A 52 -16.53 32.80 -36.50
CA GLY A 52 -17.08 33.86 -35.66
C GLY A 52 -16.21 34.16 -34.44
N LEU A 53 -16.83 34.48 -33.32
CA LEU A 53 -16.14 34.77 -32.05
C LEU A 53 -15.30 33.60 -31.57
N LYS A 54 -15.73 32.36 -31.76
CA LYS A 54 -15.00 31.15 -31.40
C LYS A 54 -13.64 31.04 -32.10
N GLY A 55 -13.52 31.57 -33.30
CA GLY A 55 -12.26 31.64 -34.04
C GLY A 55 -11.20 32.51 -33.38
N LEU A 56 -11.56 33.40 -32.45
CA LEU A 56 -10.65 34.29 -31.73
C LEU A 56 -10.12 33.64 -30.41
N GLU A 57 -10.64 32.50 -30.01
CA GLU A 57 -10.15 31.76 -28.88
C GLU A 57 -8.79 31.09 -29.16
N ASP A 58 -8.05 30.77 -28.09
CA ASP A 58 -6.81 30.04 -28.21
C ASP A 58 -7.07 28.56 -28.54
N ARG A 59 -6.55 28.12 -29.65
CA ARG A 59 -6.57 26.69 -30.00
C ARG A 59 -5.54 25.94 -29.21
N SER A 60 -5.83 24.66 -28.93
CA SER A 60 -4.88 23.75 -28.30
C SER A 60 -3.55 23.76 -29.07
N ARG A 61 -2.45 23.91 -28.32
CA ARG A 61 -1.08 23.79 -28.86
C ARG A 61 -0.55 22.35 -28.86
N ARG A 62 -1.40 21.39 -28.47
CA ARG A 62 -1.00 19.98 -28.47
C ARG A 62 -0.83 19.48 -29.91
N PRO A 63 0.21 18.68 -30.17
CA PRO A 63 0.35 18.02 -31.47
C PRO A 63 -0.89 17.17 -31.78
N ASN A 64 -1.34 17.19 -33.03
CA ASN A 64 -2.45 16.34 -33.50
C ASN A 64 -2.09 14.86 -33.47
N HIS A 65 -0.80 14.54 -33.58
CA HIS A 65 -0.26 13.20 -33.52
C HIS A 65 0.84 13.12 -32.45
N SER A 66 0.75 12.13 -31.55
CA SER A 66 1.73 11.83 -30.51
C SER A 66 2.13 10.36 -30.65
N PRO A 67 3.29 10.03 -31.28
CA PRO A 67 3.71 8.64 -31.52
C PRO A 67 3.79 7.79 -30.23
N ASN A 68 4.20 8.42 -29.13
CA ASN A 68 4.39 7.75 -27.83
C ASN A 68 3.13 7.82 -26.92
N LYS A 69 1.95 8.11 -27.50
CA LYS A 69 0.71 8.09 -26.73
C LYS A 69 0.34 6.65 -26.36
N THR A 70 0.13 6.39 -25.09
CA THR A 70 -0.36 5.09 -24.59
C THR A 70 -1.64 4.70 -25.32
N SER A 71 -1.71 3.46 -25.82
CA SER A 71 -2.88 2.96 -26.55
C SER A 71 -4.12 2.93 -25.64
N GLN A 72 -5.32 3.04 -26.21
CA GLN A 72 -6.56 2.96 -25.44
C GLN A 72 -6.68 1.59 -24.75
N LYS A 73 -6.27 0.51 -25.45
CA LYS A 73 -6.25 -0.85 -24.91
C LYS A 73 -5.39 -0.97 -23.64
N ASP A 74 -4.23 -0.32 -23.61
CA ASP A 74 -3.36 -0.31 -22.43
C ASP A 74 -3.94 0.52 -21.28
N ILE A 75 -4.59 1.65 -21.62
CA ILE A 75 -5.27 2.47 -20.61
C ILE A 75 -6.39 1.67 -19.95
N ASP A 76 -7.20 0.95 -20.75
CA ASP A 76 -8.30 0.13 -20.24
C ASP A 76 -7.78 -1.03 -19.37
N LYS A 77 -6.68 -1.67 -19.78
CA LYS A 77 -5.97 -2.68 -19.00
C LYS A 77 -5.53 -2.13 -17.63
N ILE A 78 -4.93 -0.94 -17.60
CA ILE A 78 -4.51 -0.26 -16.37
C ILE A 78 -5.72 0.00 -15.47
N ILE A 79 -6.80 0.56 -16.01
CA ILE A 79 -8.01 0.92 -15.27
C ILE A 79 -8.69 -0.34 -14.73
N LYS A 80 -8.84 -1.40 -15.55
CA LYS A 80 -9.42 -2.68 -15.15
C LYS A 80 -8.64 -3.30 -13.99
N LYS A 81 -7.31 -3.40 -14.11
CA LYS A 81 -6.46 -3.90 -13.01
C LYS A 81 -6.56 -3.02 -11.76
N LYS A 82 -6.54 -1.70 -11.90
CA LYS A 82 -6.67 -0.78 -10.75
C LYS A 82 -8.03 -0.86 -10.05
N LYS A 83 -9.12 -1.04 -10.77
CA LYS A 83 -10.46 -1.24 -10.18
C LYS A 83 -10.55 -2.55 -9.39
N ARG A 84 -9.95 -3.64 -9.92
CA ARG A 84 -9.88 -4.94 -9.23
C ARG A 84 -8.97 -4.88 -7.99
N LEU A 85 -7.81 -4.22 -8.11
CA LEU A 85 -6.77 -4.16 -7.08
C LEU A 85 -6.77 -2.77 -6.40
N LYS A 86 -7.89 -2.38 -5.81
CA LYS A 86 -8.20 -1.03 -5.29
C LYS A 86 -7.04 -0.37 -4.52
N HIS A 87 -6.34 -1.13 -3.67
CA HIS A 87 -5.33 -0.61 -2.75
C HIS A 87 -3.89 -0.64 -3.29
N ILE A 88 -3.65 -1.30 -4.43
CA ILE A 88 -2.31 -1.42 -5.02
C ILE A 88 -1.90 -0.12 -5.71
N GLY A 89 -0.68 0.35 -5.41
CA GLY A 89 -0.09 1.56 -5.98
C GLY A 89 0.43 1.35 -7.41
N ALA A 90 0.69 2.46 -8.13
CA ALA A 90 1.16 2.42 -9.52
C ALA A 90 2.52 1.72 -9.70
N GLU A 91 3.43 1.83 -8.73
CA GLU A 91 4.72 1.15 -8.74
C GLU A 91 4.57 -0.37 -8.68
N ARG A 92 3.68 -0.86 -7.81
CA ARG A 92 3.38 -2.29 -7.74
C ARG A 92 2.67 -2.80 -8.99
N LEU A 93 1.75 -2.00 -9.56
CA LEU A 93 1.10 -2.34 -10.83
C LEU A 93 2.13 -2.49 -11.97
N HIS A 94 3.20 -1.69 -11.96
CA HIS A 94 4.29 -1.81 -12.91
C HIS A 94 5.17 -3.03 -12.62
N ASN A 95 5.66 -3.15 -11.38
CA ASN A 95 6.70 -4.13 -11.02
C ASN A 95 6.18 -5.56 -10.89
N GLU A 96 4.93 -5.75 -10.43
CA GLU A 96 4.39 -7.08 -10.10
C GLU A 96 3.35 -7.59 -11.10
N PHE A 97 2.64 -6.69 -11.76
CA PHE A 97 1.46 -7.05 -12.58
C PHE A 97 1.66 -6.90 -14.08
N GLY A 98 2.91 -6.88 -14.54
CA GLY A 98 3.27 -6.91 -15.96
C GLY A 98 2.75 -5.71 -16.76
N ILE A 99 2.44 -4.57 -16.13
CA ILE A 99 2.06 -3.36 -16.85
C ILE A 99 3.33 -2.65 -17.32
N GLN A 100 3.56 -2.63 -18.61
CA GLN A 100 4.79 -2.09 -19.21
C GLN A 100 4.96 -0.59 -19.06
N GLN A 101 3.84 0.16 -18.92
CA GLN A 101 3.87 1.61 -18.75
C GLN A 101 4.50 1.98 -17.40
N SER A 102 5.33 3.02 -17.41
CA SER A 102 5.98 3.51 -16.18
C SER A 102 4.96 3.83 -15.09
N ALA A 103 5.36 3.71 -13.83
CA ALA A 103 4.51 4.02 -12.67
C ALA A 103 3.90 5.44 -12.75
N ARG A 104 4.64 6.41 -13.30
CA ARG A 104 4.16 7.78 -13.53
C ARG A 104 3.00 7.83 -14.54
N THR A 105 3.11 7.05 -15.61
CA THR A 105 2.07 6.94 -16.65
C THR A 105 0.83 6.27 -16.10
N ILE A 106 0.99 5.15 -15.37
CA ILE A 106 -0.09 4.45 -14.68
C ILE A 106 -0.81 5.39 -13.73
N GLN A 107 -0.06 6.13 -12.89
CA GLN A 107 -0.63 7.09 -11.94
C GLN A 107 -1.42 8.19 -12.64
N LYS A 108 -0.96 8.70 -13.79
CA LYS A 108 -1.67 9.70 -14.60
C LYS A 108 -3.05 9.20 -15.02
N TYR A 109 -3.13 8.00 -15.58
CA TYR A 109 -4.41 7.45 -16.04
C TYR A 109 -5.33 7.06 -14.88
N CYS A 110 -4.79 6.52 -13.80
CA CYS A 110 -5.57 6.25 -12.58
C CYS A 110 -6.18 7.54 -12.01
N ARG A 111 -5.44 8.66 -11.98
CA ARG A 111 -5.98 9.96 -11.52
C ARG A 111 -7.05 10.49 -12.46
N ALA A 112 -6.83 10.41 -13.77
CA ALA A 112 -7.82 10.85 -14.77
C ALA A 112 -9.14 10.05 -14.67
N ALA A 113 -9.06 8.77 -14.26
CA ALA A 113 -10.22 7.91 -14.02
C ALA A 113 -10.82 8.04 -12.60
N GLY A 114 -10.36 8.99 -11.77
CA GLY A 114 -10.83 9.17 -10.38
C GLY A 114 -10.33 8.10 -9.38
N LEU A 115 -9.40 7.24 -9.81
CA LEU A 115 -8.87 6.14 -9.00
C LEU A 115 -7.57 6.49 -8.27
N GLY A 116 -7.25 7.78 -8.16
CA GLY A 116 -6.05 8.27 -7.48
C GLY A 116 -6.20 8.30 -5.96
N ARG A 117 -5.15 7.96 -5.21
CA ARG A 117 -5.13 8.17 -3.76
C ARG A 117 -4.98 9.66 -3.41
N LYS A 118 -5.72 10.14 -2.41
CA LYS A 118 -5.47 11.46 -1.80
C LYS A 118 -4.10 11.43 -1.10
N ARG A 119 -3.28 12.47 -1.28
CA ARG A 119 -1.97 12.59 -0.60
C ARG A 119 -2.15 12.97 0.87
N ASN A 120 -1.47 12.24 1.77
CA ASN A 120 -1.30 12.64 3.17
C ASN A 120 0.02 13.41 3.33
N SER A 121 0.00 14.49 4.11
CA SER A 121 1.13 15.42 4.32
C SER A 121 2.24 14.94 5.29
N LYS A 122 2.04 13.84 6.02
CA LYS A 122 2.94 13.33 7.08
C LYS A 122 4.15 12.49 6.58
N ARG A 123 4.80 12.84 5.49
CA ARG A 123 5.84 11.96 4.90
C ARG A 123 7.23 12.13 5.51
N GLN A 124 7.58 13.28 6.06
CA GLN A 124 8.94 13.55 6.57
C GLN A 124 9.17 12.82 7.89
N GLU A 125 8.28 12.98 8.88
CA GLU A 125 8.34 12.30 10.19
C GLU A 125 8.48 10.77 10.05
N GLN A 126 7.83 10.18 9.03
CA GLN A 126 7.92 8.74 8.79
C GLN A 126 9.28 8.29 8.25
N ARG A 127 10.01 9.14 7.51
CA ARG A 127 11.36 8.84 7.03
C ARG A 127 12.37 8.86 8.17
N ASP A 128 12.24 9.84 9.03
CA ASP A 128 13.13 10.02 10.18
C ASP A 128 12.97 8.87 11.18
N LEU A 129 11.71 8.44 11.43
CA LEU A 129 11.40 7.27 12.25
C LEU A 129 11.99 5.99 11.66
N ARG A 130 11.95 5.81 10.33
CA ARG A 130 12.55 4.64 9.68
C ARG A 130 14.06 4.60 9.89
N ALA A 131 14.74 5.71 9.63
CA ALA A 131 16.18 5.80 9.81
C ALA A 131 16.58 5.51 11.27
N TRP A 132 15.82 6.04 12.23
CA TRP A 132 16.01 5.77 13.64
C TRP A 132 15.83 4.29 13.97
N LYS A 133 14.76 3.63 13.49
CA LYS A 133 14.54 2.19 13.69
C LYS A 133 15.69 1.36 13.10
N GLU A 134 16.18 1.77 11.93
CA GLU A 134 17.30 1.10 11.27
C GLU A 134 18.61 1.20 12.06
N ALA A 135 18.82 2.29 12.74
CA ALA A 135 20.02 2.49 13.57
C ALA A 135 19.96 1.77 14.93
N ASN A 136 18.77 1.62 15.52
CA ASN A 136 18.61 1.19 16.92
C ASN A 136 18.18 -0.27 17.10
N PHE A 137 17.61 -0.93 16.08
CA PHE A 137 17.13 -2.29 16.21
C PHE A 137 17.93 -3.29 15.36
N LYS A 138 18.32 -4.41 15.98
CA LYS A 138 18.88 -5.57 15.26
C LYS A 138 17.74 -6.31 14.50
N PRO A 139 18.03 -6.93 13.33
CA PRO A 139 17.06 -7.75 12.60
C PRO A 139 16.54 -8.92 13.44
N LEU A 140 15.25 -9.20 13.36
CA LEU A 140 14.57 -10.33 14.02
C LEU A 140 14.69 -10.33 15.56
N ARG A 141 14.88 -9.14 16.17
CA ARG A 141 15.04 -9.00 17.62
C ARG A 141 13.95 -8.16 18.29
N TYR A 142 13.21 -7.38 17.54
CA TYR A 142 12.18 -6.52 18.12
C TYR A 142 10.85 -6.72 17.40
N TRP A 143 9.94 -7.40 18.09
CA TRP A 143 8.64 -7.82 17.57
C TRP A 143 7.52 -7.03 18.18
N VAL A 144 6.65 -6.50 17.34
CA VAL A 144 5.39 -5.89 17.75
C VAL A 144 4.30 -6.88 17.46
N VAL A 145 3.54 -7.23 18.50
CA VAL A 145 2.45 -8.22 18.45
C VAL A 145 1.12 -7.51 18.65
N ASP A 146 0.13 -7.91 17.87
CA ASP A 146 -1.21 -7.36 17.90
C ASP A 146 -2.24 -8.42 17.49
N THR A 147 -3.49 -8.23 17.88
CA THR A 147 -4.61 -9.11 17.53
C THR A 147 -5.67 -8.33 16.77
N LYS A 148 -5.99 -8.75 15.54
CA LYS A 148 -7.09 -8.18 14.75
C LYS A 148 -8.35 -9.00 14.93
N ASP A 149 -9.46 -8.34 15.25
CA ASP A 149 -10.82 -8.89 15.10
C ASP A 149 -11.23 -8.77 13.63
N CYS A 150 -11.52 -9.90 12.98
CA CYS A 150 -11.91 -9.96 11.58
C CYS A 150 -13.42 -9.80 11.37
N SER A 151 -14.21 -9.58 12.42
CA SER A 151 -15.66 -9.39 12.34
C SER A 151 -16.07 -8.04 11.71
N ASP A 152 -15.14 -7.12 11.53
CA ASP A 152 -15.33 -5.85 10.82
C ASP A 152 -15.26 -5.99 9.28
N ILE A 153 -14.87 -7.17 8.77
CA ILE A 153 -14.72 -7.43 7.34
C ILE A 153 -16.05 -8.02 6.79
N PRO A 154 -16.80 -7.32 5.93
CA PRO A 154 -18.17 -7.69 5.56
C PRO A 154 -18.33 -9.10 5.00
N TYR A 155 -17.40 -9.57 4.14
CA TYR A 155 -17.47 -10.94 3.61
C TYR A 155 -17.08 -11.98 4.68
N TYR A 156 -16.17 -11.64 5.57
CA TYR A 156 -15.62 -12.56 6.55
C TYR A 156 -16.56 -12.76 7.73
N VAL A 157 -17.30 -11.72 8.13
CA VAL A 157 -18.24 -11.79 9.27
C VAL A 157 -19.31 -12.88 9.07
N GLU A 158 -19.83 -13.00 7.87
CA GLU A 158 -20.78 -14.07 7.55
C GLU A 158 -20.17 -15.47 7.73
N ARG A 159 -18.90 -15.63 7.37
CA ARG A 159 -18.15 -16.88 7.54
C ARG A 159 -17.87 -17.23 8.99
N ILE A 160 -17.62 -16.23 9.84
CA ILE A 160 -17.45 -16.44 11.28
C ILE A 160 -18.76 -17.03 11.86
N TYR A 161 -19.90 -16.37 11.66
CA TYR A 161 -21.14 -16.74 12.33
C TYR A 161 -21.82 -17.96 11.71
N ASN A 162 -21.82 -18.11 10.40
CA ASN A 162 -22.52 -19.18 9.71
C ASN A 162 -21.63 -20.36 9.31
N GLY A 163 -20.31 -20.13 9.17
CA GLY A 163 -19.34 -21.13 8.70
C GLY A 163 -18.36 -21.62 9.77
N GLY A 164 -18.42 -21.08 10.99
CA GLY A 164 -17.51 -21.45 12.07
C GLY A 164 -16.04 -21.17 11.75
N PHE A 165 -15.76 -20.07 11.03
CA PHE A 165 -14.40 -19.65 10.73
C PHE A 165 -13.77 -18.92 11.93
N PRO A 166 -12.42 -18.94 12.09
CA PRO A 166 -11.76 -18.26 13.19
C PRO A 166 -11.98 -16.74 13.10
N ARG A 167 -12.23 -16.11 14.24
CA ARG A 167 -12.57 -14.69 14.31
C ARG A 167 -11.34 -13.79 14.42
N TYR A 168 -10.31 -14.24 15.12
CA TYR A 168 -9.16 -13.43 15.47
C TYR A 168 -7.93 -13.81 14.65
N LEU A 169 -7.14 -12.79 14.30
CA LEU A 169 -5.87 -12.93 13.60
C LEU A 169 -4.78 -12.32 14.47
N TYR A 170 -3.95 -13.18 15.06
CA TYR A 170 -2.75 -12.79 15.77
C TYR A 170 -1.63 -12.49 14.79
N GLN A 171 -0.92 -11.39 14.98
CA GLN A 171 0.19 -10.98 14.11
C GLN A 171 1.39 -10.54 14.92
N ALA A 172 2.59 -10.97 14.50
CA ALA A 172 3.87 -10.50 15.01
C ALA A 172 4.69 -9.93 13.85
N ARG A 173 5.20 -8.72 14.03
CA ARG A 173 5.97 -8.04 13.00
C ARG A 173 7.30 -7.53 13.53
N ASP A 174 8.41 -7.91 12.87
CA ASP A 174 9.72 -7.38 13.20
C ASP A 174 9.88 -5.93 12.75
N VAL A 175 10.26 -5.06 13.68
CA VAL A 175 10.38 -3.61 13.44
C VAL A 175 11.47 -3.28 12.43
N ARG A 176 12.55 -4.05 12.41
CA ARG A 176 13.72 -3.78 11.56
C ARG A 176 13.55 -4.27 10.13
N THR A 177 13.10 -5.50 9.95
CA THR A 177 13.01 -6.13 8.64
C THR A 177 11.62 -6.06 8.04
N ASN A 178 10.60 -5.85 8.89
CA ASN A 178 9.18 -5.91 8.56
C ASN A 178 8.67 -7.31 8.17
N VAL A 179 9.41 -8.35 8.50
CA VAL A 179 8.91 -9.71 8.38
C VAL A 179 7.67 -9.86 9.26
N LEU A 180 6.70 -10.60 8.78
CA LEU A 180 5.38 -10.76 9.39
C LEU A 180 5.10 -12.24 9.59
N PHE A 181 4.60 -12.59 10.77
CA PHE A 181 4.08 -13.91 11.09
C PHE A 181 2.68 -13.78 11.67
N SER A 182 1.78 -14.68 11.26
CA SER A 182 0.38 -14.59 11.64
C SER A 182 -0.18 -15.97 11.96
N ALA A 183 -1.22 -16.00 12.80
CA ALA A 183 -2.01 -17.20 13.07
C ALA A 183 -3.46 -16.80 13.36
N TYR A 184 -4.41 -17.69 13.05
CA TYR A 184 -5.81 -17.50 13.37
C TYR A 184 -6.17 -18.11 14.73
N ALA A 185 -7.25 -17.63 15.34
CA ALA A 185 -7.90 -18.25 16.49
C ALA A 185 -9.41 -17.96 16.49
N TYR A 186 -10.19 -18.85 17.13
CA TYR A 186 -11.61 -18.60 17.36
C TYR A 186 -11.83 -17.61 18.48
N GLU A 187 -10.94 -17.65 19.49
CA GLU A 187 -11.06 -16.84 20.71
C GLU A 187 -9.85 -15.96 20.93
N GLN A 188 -10.11 -14.75 21.43
CA GLN A 188 -9.07 -13.83 21.88
C GLN A 188 -8.78 -14.10 23.36
N THR A 189 -7.83 -14.99 23.61
CA THR A 189 -7.48 -15.44 24.96
C THR A 189 -6.00 -15.32 25.24
N ASN A 190 -5.65 -15.26 26.53
CA ASN A 190 -4.26 -15.25 26.98
C ASN A 190 -3.52 -16.56 26.64
N VAL A 191 -4.25 -17.68 26.58
CA VAL A 191 -3.70 -18.98 26.17
C VAL A 191 -3.33 -18.98 24.69
N ASN A 192 -4.21 -18.44 23.82
CA ASN A 192 -3.93 -18.32 22.41
C ASN A 192 -2.77 -17.36 22.13
N SER A 193 -2.69 -16.25 22.87
CA SER A 193 -1.53 -15.34 22.81
C SER A 193 -0.22 -16.03 23.21
N ALA A 194 -0.25 -16.85 24.29
CA ALA A 194 0.90 -17.64 24.72
C ALA A 194 1.29 -18.71 23.69
N THR A 195 0.31 -19.38 23.10
CA THR A 195 0.54 -20.36 22.03
C THR A 195 1.18 -19.70 20.82
N PHE A 196 0.66 -18.54 20.38
CA PHE A 196 1.22 -17.80 19.26
C PHE A 196 2.65 -17.35 19.47
N ILE A 197 2.96 -16.80 20.67
CA ILE A 197 4.32 -16.35 20.96
C ILE A 197 5.31 -17.52 21.07
N ASN A 198 4.88 -18.67 21.58
CA ASN A 198 5.71 -19.88 21.58
C ASN A 198 6.02 -20.36 20.15
N CYS A 199 5.04 -20.37 19.24
CA CYS A 199 5.29 -20.66 17.82
C CYS A 199 6.31 -19.69 17.21
N LEU A 200 6.23 -18.39 17.55
CA LEU A 200 7.23 -17.41 17.12
C LEU A 200 8.61 -17.75 17.67
N PHE A 201 8.72 -18.07 18.95
CA PHE A 201 9.99 -18.41 19.59
C PHE A 201 10.61 -19.70 19.03
N ASP A 202 9.81 -20.72 18.77
CA ASP A 202 10.25 -21.95 18.11
C ASP A 202 10.82 -21.67 16.72
N HIS A 203 10.11 -20.82 15.95
CA HIS A 203 10.58 -20.41 14.62
C HIS A 203 11.90 -19.62 14.72
N LEU A 204 12.01 -18.65 15.62
CA LEU A 204 13.23 -17.87 15.82
C LEU A 204 14.40 -18.76 16.27
N THR A 205 14.14 -19.73 17.14
CA THR A 205 15.14 -20.73 17.59
C THR A 205 15.63 -21.56 16.41
N SER A 206 14.74 -22.00 15.52
CA SER A 206 15.13 -22.75 14.31
C SER A 206 16.02 -21.95 13.36
N LEU A 207 15.93 -20.62 13.42
CA LEU A 207 16.79 -19.68 12.68
C LEU A 207 18.12 -19.39 13.38
N GLY A 208 18.36 -19.95 14.56
CA GLY A 208 19.55 -19.69 15.38
C GLY A 208 19.52 -18.32 16.08
N ILE A 209 18.33 -17.78 16.32
CA ILE A 209 18.15 -16.49 16.99
C ILE A 209 18.13 -16.70 18.51
N PRO A 210 19.07 -16.13 19.30
CA PRO A 210 19.04 -16.24 20.76
C PRO A 210 17.85 -15.45 21.34
N LEU A 211 16.95 -16.16 22.03
CA LEU A 211 15.70 -15.59 22.51
C LEU A 211 15.87 -14.54 23.63
N ASN A 212 16.95 -14.63 24.40
CA ASN A 212 17.29 -13.64 25.41
C ASN A 212 17.67 -12.26 24.83
N GLU A 213 17.91 -12.15 23.52
CA GLU A 213 18.08 -10.87 22.80
C GLU A 213 16.78 -10.38 22.18
N VAL A 214 15.67 -11.13 22.28
CA VAL A 214 14.40 -10.78 21.68
C VAL A 214 13.58 -9.90 22.61
N SER A 215 12.97 -8.86 22.04
CA SER A 215 11.99 -8.00 22.70
C SER A 215 10.63 -8.17 22.03
N VAL A 216 9.60 -8.35 22.82
CA VAL A 216 8.20 -8.46 22.37
C VAL A 216 7.41 -7.28 22.92
N GLN A 217 6.85 -6.48 22.03
CA GLN A 217 6.02 -5.33 22.36
C GLN A 217 4.56 -5.63 22.04
N THR A 218 3.67 -5.34 23.00
CA THR A 218 2.22 -5.36 22.77
C THR A 218 1.58 -4.04 23.24
N ASP A 219 0.32 -3.86 22.90
CA ASP A 219 -0.54 -2.89 23.57
C ASP A 219 -1.01 -3.40 24.95
N ASN A 220 -2.05 -2.76 25.49
CA ASN A 220 -2.67 -3.15 26.75
C ASN A 220 -3.94 -4.00 26.53
N GLY A 221 -4.05 -4.69 25.39
CA GLY A 221 -5.16 -5.62 25.12
C GLY A 221 -5.25 -6.71 26.18
N SER A 222 -6.48 -7.09 26.51
CA SER A 222 -6.75 -8.03 27.62
C SER A 222 -6.16 -9.42 27.44
N GLU A 223 -5.82 -9.77 26.22
CA GLU A 223 -5.23 -11.06 25.82
C GLU A 223 -3.74 -11.19 26.09
N PHE A 224 -3.04 -10.09 26.40
CA PHE A 224 -1.60 -10.10 26.63
C PHE A 224 -1.24 -10.00 28.12
N PRO A 225 -1.58 -8.91 28.82
CA PRO A 225 -1.20 -8.76 30.23
C PRO A 225 -2.16 -9.47 31.19
N ARG A 226 -1.80 -9.38 32.44
CA ARG A 226 -2.66 -9.84 33.54
C ARG A 226 -3.98 -9.10 33.54
N ASN A 227 -5.05 -9.85 33.38
CA ASN A 227 -6.42 -9.39 33.62
C ASN A 227 -7.05 -10.35 34.62
N GLY A 228 -7.12 -9.96 35.89
CA GLY A 228 -7.75 -10.76 36.90
C GLY A 228 -7.53 -10.23 38.30
N LEU A 229 -8.18 -10.86 39.29
CA LEU A 229 -8.11 -10.50 40.70
C LEU A 229 -6.72 -10.73 41.33
N ASP A 230 -5.89 -11.56 40.74
CA ASP A 230 -4.54 -11.87 41.23
C ASP A 230 -3.44 -11.28 40.32
N LEU A 231 -3.07 -10.03 40.64
CA LEU A 231 -1.98 -9.33 39.94
C LEU A 231 -0.58 -9.83 40.33
N THR A 232 -0.47 -10.84 41.19
CA THR A 232 0.82 -11.37 41.63
C THR A 232 1.38 -12.43 40.69
N LYS A 233 0.53 -13.12 39.90
CA LYS A 233 0.96 -14.16 38.98
C LYS A 233 1.03 -13.66 37.55
N PRO A 234 2.10 -13.98 36.80
CA PRO A 234 2.18 -13.64 35.40
C PRO A 234 1.07 -14.31 34.58
N SER A 235 0.60 -13.66 33.53
CA SER A 235 -0.27 -14.27 32.54
C SER A 235 0.43 -15.41 31.80
N ALA A 236 -0.33 -16.28 31.12
CA ALA A 236 0.29 -17.33 30.30
C ALA A 236 1.23 -16.74 29.22
N PHE A 237 0.84 -15.61 28.63
CA PHE A 237 1.66 -14.87 27.65
C PHE A 237 2.95 -14.31 28.30
N GLU A 238 2.83 -13.64 29.44
CA GLU A 238 3.99 -13.12 30.18
C GLU A 238 4.93 -14.24 30.59
N LYS A 239 4.38 -15.36 31.09
CA LYS A 239 5.16 -16.55 31.46
C LYS A 239 5.94 -17.12 30.28
N ALA A 240 5.32 -17.28 29.12
CA ALA A 240 6.00 -17.77 27.91
C ALA A 240 7.21 -16.89 27.53
N ILE A 241 7.11 -15.57 27.69
CA ILE A 241 8.22 -14.65 27.43
C ILE A 241 9.32 -14.77 28.49
N MET A 242 8.93 -14.89 29.76
CA MET A 242 9.87 -15.03 30.88
C MET A 242 10.64 -16.33 30.82
N ASP A 243 10.00 -17.45 30.46
CA ASP A 243 10.59 -18.79 30.41
C ASP A 243 11.78 -18.85 29.41
N VAL A 244 11.73 -18.07 28.34
CA VAL A 244 12.83 -17.93 27.34
C VAL A 244 13.76 -16.76 27.61
N LYS A 245 13.57 -16.03 28.71
CA LYS A 245 14.35 -14.84 29.10
C LYS A 245 14.29 -13.72 28.06
N ALA A 246 13.23 -13.64 27.26
CA ALA A 246 12.99 -12.52 26.36
C ALA A 246 12.48 -11.28 27.13
N THR A 247 12.57 -10.12 26.51
CA THR A 247 12.12 -8.86 27.12
C THR A 247 10.68 -8.56 26.72
N TYR A 248 9.80 -8.37 27.70
CA TYR A 248 8.43 -7.93 27.44
C TYR A 248 8.30 -6.42 27.60
N ILE A 249 7.68 -5.77 26.61
CA ILE A 249 7.47 -4.32 26.58
C ILE A 249 5.99 -4.03 26.35
N ARG A 250 5.39 -3.30 27.29
CA ARG A 250 4.04 -2.77 27.14
C ARG A 250 4.11 -1.32 26.74
N ILE A 251 3.34 -0.92 25.73
CA ILE A 251 3.26 0.49 25.39
C ILE A 251 2.51 1.28 26.47
N PRO A 252 2.90 2.53 26.75
CA PRO A 252 2.15 3.40 27.65
C PRO A 252 0.71 3.61 27.12
N PRO A 253 -0.29 3.73 28.02
CA PRO A 253 -1.64 4.05 27.64
C PRO A 253 -1.70 5.31 26.75
N GLY A 254 -2.41 5.23 25.63
CA GLY A 254 -2.54 6.33 24.66
C GLY A 254 -1.41 6.46 23.63
N ALA A 255 -0.32 5.70 23.74
CA ALA A 255 0.82 5.74 22.81
C ALA A 255 0.59 4.90 21.54
N LYS A 256 -0.58 5.00 20.90
CA LYS A 256 -0.99 4.21 19.71
C LYS A 256 0.02 4.24 18.55
N ASN A 257 0.79 5.31 18.41
CA ASN A 257 1.81 5.41 17.33
C ASN A 257 2.89 4.32 17.42
N HIS A 258 3.09 3.68 18.57
CA HIS A 258 4.06 2.60 18.76
C HIS A 258 3.61 1.27 18.14
N GLN A 259 2.31 1.10 17.87
CA GLN A 259 1.70 -0.08 17.22
C GLN A 259 1.53 0.09 15.69
N SER A 260 1.82 1.26 15.15
CA SER A 260 1.52 1.62 13.74
C SER A 260 2.07 0.65 12.67
N ASP A 261 3.11 -0.10 12.99
CA ASP A 261 3.72 -1.05 12.04
C ASP A 261 2.89 -2.33 11.91
N VAL A 262 2.40 -2.89 13.03
CA VAL A 262 1.57 -4.10 13.02
C VAL A 262 0.13 -3.77 12.62
N GLU A 263 -0.44 -2.64 13.09
CA GLU A 263 -1.74 -2.15 12.61
C GLU A 263 -1.77 -2.00 11.09
N ARG A 264 -0.65 -1.56 10.51
CA ARG A 264 -0.52 -1.48 9.04
C ARG A 264 -0.48 -2.87 8.40
N ALA A 265 0.09 -3.88 9.04
CA ALA A 265 0.06 -5.25 8.56
C ALA A 265 -1.37 -5.81 8.59
N ASN A 266 -2.13 -5.54 9.65
CA ASN A 266 -3.54 -5.88 9.76
C ASN A 266 -4.35 -5.35 8.56
N GLY A 267 -4.17 -4.08 8.21
CA GLY A 267 -4.82 -3.51 7.03
C GLY A 267 -4.33 -4.08 5.69
N LEU A 268 -3.08 -4.57 5.61
CA LEU A 268 -2.56 -5.14 4.37
C LEU A 268 -3.13 -6.52 4.08
N ILE A 269 -3.20 -7.42 5.07
CA ILE A 269 -3.82 -8.73 4.90
C ILE A 269 -5.32 -8.61 4.59
N GLU A 270 -6.01 -7.66 5.25
CA GLU A 270 -7.40 -7.36 4.96
C GLU A 270 -7.59 -6.98 3.49
N TYR A 271 -6.87 -5.96 3.01
CA TYR A 271 -7.06 -5.41 1.66
C TYR A 271 -6.49 -6.27 0.53
N GLU A 272 -5.47 -7.08 0.80
CA GLU A 272 -4.76 -7.84 -0.25
C GLU A 272 -5.18 -9.31 -0.29
N LEU A 273 -5.78 -9.82 0.79
CA LEU A 273 -6.24 -11.19 0.89
C LEU A 273 -7.73 -11.27 1.24
N LEU A 274 -8.13 -10.84 2.44
CA LEU A 274 -9.46 -11.13 3.00
C LEU A 274 -10.60 -10.46 2.23
N GLU A 275 -10.39 -9.27 1.64
CA GLU A 275 -11.38 -8.60 0.78
C GLU A 275 -11.37 -9.10 -0.67
N ILE A 276 -10.27 -9.70 -1.15
CA ILE A 276 -10.10 -10.04 -2.56
C ILE A 276 -10.42 -11.50 -2.81
N GLU A 277 -9.86 -12.39 -1.97
CA GLU A 277 -9.99 -13.83 -2.15
C GLU A 277 -11.31 -14.37 -1.60
N ARG A 278 -11.71 -15.53 -2.13
CA ARG A 278 -12.91 -16.24 -1.70
C ARG A 278 -12.53 -17.69 -1.42
N TRP A 279 -12.91 -18.16 -0.26
CA TRP A 279 -12.67 -19.52 0.21
C TRP A 279 -13.96 -20.15 0.73
N LYS A 280 -14.05 -21.47 0.64
CA LYS A 280 -15.20 -22.26 1.11
C LYS A 280 -14.89 -23.04 2.38
N THR A 281 -13.62 -23.40 2.59
CA THR A 281 -13.17 -24.22 3.70
C THR A 281 -12.10 -23.50 4.53
N LYS A 282 -11.94 -23.90 5.79
CA LYS A 282 -10.88 -23.41 6.66
C LYS A 282 -9.50 -23.74 6.09
N SER A 283 -9.33 -24.93 5.50
CA SER A 283 -8.08 -25.32 4.85
C SER A 283 -7.71 -24.38 3.70
N GLU A 284 -8.69 -23.97 2.88
CA GLU A 284 -8.46 -22.96 1.84
C GLU A 284 -8.06 -21.61 2.44
N LEU A 285 -8.73 -21.16 3.51
CA LEU A 285 -8.36 -19.92 4.20
C LEU A 285 -6.91 -19.98 4.67
N VAL A 286 -6.55 -21.01 5.43
CA VAL A 286 -5.19 -21.18 6.00
C VAL A 286 -4.17 -21.31 4.88
N GLY A 287 -4.47 -22.07 3.83
CA GLY A 287 -3.58 -22.23 2.67
C GLY A 287 -3.34 -20.93 1.91
N LEU A 288 -4.39 -20.18 1.60
CA LEU A 288 -4.28 -18.90 0.92
C LEU A 288 -3.56 -17.86 1.77
N SER A 289 -3.81 -17.87 3.09
CA SER A 289 -3.14 -16.98 4.01
C SER A 289 -1.65 -17.30 4.16
N THR A 290 -1.29 -18.59 4.22
CA THR A 290 0.12 -19.03 4.20
C THR A 290 0.82 -18.59 2.91
N ALA A 291 0.20 -18.79 1.77
CA ALA A 291 0.75 -18.37 0.47
C ALA A 291 0.90 -16.86 0.37
N TRP A 292 -0.09 -16.09 0.88
CA TRP A 292 -0.03 -14.63 0.93
C TRP A 292 1.10 -14.15 1.85
N GLU A 293 1.27 -14.77 3.02
CA GLU A 293 2.30 -14.38 3.97
C GLU A 293 3.71 -14.69 3.42
N TYR A 294 3.91 -15.85 2.77
CA TYR A 294 5.14 -16.13 2.05
C TYR A 294 5.42 -15.08 0.97
N TYR A 295 4.41 -14.75 0.14
CA TYR A 295 4.52 -13.68 -0.83
C TYR A 295 4.87 -12.34 -0.17
N PHE A 296 4.20 -11.98 0.92
CA PHE A 296 4.45 -10.77 1.68
C PHE A 296 5.90 -10.68 2.14
N ASN A 297 6.42 -11.76 2.74
CA ASN A 297 7.75 -11.81 3.30
C ASN A 297 8.85 -11.92 2.24
N ARG A 298 8.61 -12.71 1.18
CA ARG A 298 9.64 -13.08 0.21
C ARG A 298 9.71 -12.15 -1.01
N LEU A 299 8.55 -11.76 -1.54
CA LEU A 299 8.45 -11.16 -2.86
C LEU A 299 7.85 -9.75 -2.86
N ARG A 300 6.91 -9.47 -1.96
CA ARG A 300 6.11 -8.24 -2.01
C ARG A 300 6.96 -6.98 -1.84
N PRO A 301 7.07 -6.09 -2.84
CA PRO A 301 7.79 -4.84 -2.68
C PRO A 301 7.02 -3.88 -1.78
N ASN A 302 7.74 -3.26 -0.86
CA ASN A 302 7.21 -2.25 0.01
C ASN A 302 7.72 -0.86 -0.43
N SER A 303 6.85 -0.03 -0.98
CA SER A 303 7.23 1.31 -1.48
C SER A 303 7.82 2.21 -0.38
N TYR A 304 7.36 2.07 0.87
CA TYR A 304 7.94 2.74 2.02
C TYR A 304 9.38 2.30 2.30
N GLN A 305 9.75 1.09 1.90
CA GLN A 305 11.05 0.45 2.11
C GLN A 305 11.89 0.39 0.82
N GLN A 306 11.79 1.43 -0.04
CA GLN A 306 12.52 1.49 -1.31
C GLN A 306 12.21 0.30 -2.24
N ASN A 307 10.97 -0.15 -2.23
CA ASN A 307 10.48 -1.32 -2.97
C ASN A 307 11.16 -2.66 -2.61
N ARG A 308 11.78 -2.74 -1.43
CA ARG A 308 12.37 -4.00 -0.93
C ARG A 308 11.32 -4.82 -0.18
N SER A 309 11.35 -6.15 -0.40
CA SER A 309 10.62 -7.09 0.44
C SER A 309 11.31 -7.28 1.80
N PRO A 310 10.61 -7.83 2.82
CA PRO A 310 11.24 -8.21 4.09
C PRO A 310 12.47 -9.09 3.91
N TYR A 311 12.43 -10.08 3.03
CA TYR A 311 13.59 -10.90 2.64
C TYR A 311 14.79 -10.07 2.16
N GLN A 312 14.56 -9.16 1.23
CA GLN A 312 15.62 -8.30 0.72
C GLN A 312 16.18 -7.38 1.81
N ARG A 313 15.35 -6.98 2.76
CA ARG A 313 15.79 -6.19 3.92
C ARG A 313 16.62 -7.00 4.90
N MET A 314 16.25 -8.26 5.17
CA MET A 314 17.07 -9.15 5.97
C MET A 314 18.46 -9.33 5.37
N LYS A 315 18.55 -9.56 4.06
CA LYS A 315 19.84 -9.63 3.35
C LYS A 315 20.63 -8.34 3.43
N HIS A 316 19.98 -7.19 3.22
CA HIS A 316 20.63 -5.89 3.33
C HIS A 316 21.12 -5.59 4.77
N ALA A 317 20.48 -6.14 5.77
CA ALA A 317 20.88 -6.04 7.17
C ALA A 317 21.94 -7.10 7.59
N GLY A 318 22.51 -7.84 6.64
CA GLY A 318 23.60 -8.80 6.88
C GLY A 318 23.16 -10.21 7.27
N ILE A 319 21.86 -10.54 7.23
CA ILE A 319 21.41 -11.91 7.47
C ILE A 319 21.78 -12.79 6.27
N GLN A 320 22.34 -13.98 6.54
CA GLN A 320 22.68 -14.95 5.51
C GLN A 320 21.45 -15.34 4.68
N SER A 321 21.64 -15.55 3.37
CA SER A 321 20.54 -15.82 2.43
C SER A 321 19.68 -17.02 2.85
N LYS A 322 20.30 -18.12 3.32
CA LYS A 322 19.60 -19.32 3.79
C LYS A 322 18.73 -19.02 5.02
N THR A 323 19.26 -18.30 6.00
CA THR A 323 18.50 -17.90 7.20
C THR A 323 17.36 -16.95 6.82
N ALA A 324 17.60 -15.97 5.94
CA ALA A 324 16.57 -15.07 5.47
C ALA A 324 15.48 -15.78 4.66
N GLU A 325 15.82 -16.82 3.92
CA GLU A 325 14.88 -17.67 3.19
C GLU A 325 14.02 -18.49 4.15
N ASN A 326 14.66 -19.18 5.10
CA ASN A 326 13.97 -19.95 6.13
C ASN A 326 13.07 -19.04 6.99
N ALA A 327 13.48 -17.81 7.28
CA ALA A 327 12.66 -16.84 7.99
C ALA A 327 11.37 -16.44 7.23
N CYS A 328 11.31 -16.67 5.93
CA CYS A 328 10.07 -16.45 5.15
C CYS A 328 9.16 -17.68 5.12
N LEU A 329 9.61 -18.84 5.63
CA LEU A 329 8.87 -20.09 5.64
C LEU A 329 8.07 -20.20 6.95
N TRP A 330 6.89 -19.63 6.94
CA TRP A 330 5.94 -19.71 8.05
C TRP A 330 4.64 -20.33 7.55
N THR A 331 4.11 -21.30 8.29
CA THR A 331 2.81 -21.90 8.00
C THR A 331 1.78 -21.34 8.96
N MET A 332 0.78 -20.66 8.43
CA MET A 332 -0.34 -20.19 9.24
C MET A 332 -1.11 -21.37 9.82
N THR A 333 -1.65 -21.18 11.00
CA THR A 333 -2.41 -22.21 11.73
C THR A 333 -3.64 -21.58 12.40
N ILE A 334 -4.51 -22.41 12.97
CA ILE A 334 -5.57 -22.01 13.89
C ILE A 334 -5.15 -22.49 15.28
N LEU A 335 -4.84 -21.56 16.17
CA LEU A 335 -4.17 -21.82 17.45
C LEU A 335 -4.97 -22.73 18.39
N ASP A 336 -6.28 -22.60 18.38
CA ASP A 336 -7.25 -23.33 19.22
C ASP A 336 -8.00 -24.43 18.45
N ASP A 337 -7.45 -24.90 17.32
CA ASP A 337 -7.97 -26.03 16.55
C ASP A 337 -6.84 -27.04 16.30
N SER A 338 -6.92 -28.20 16.99
CA SER A 338 -5.91 -29.24 16.90
C SER A 338 -5.68 -29.79 15.48
N THR A 339 -6.71 -29.75 14.63
CA THR A 339 -6.65 -30.20 13.23
C THR A 339 -5.66 -29.37 12.41
N TYR A 340 -5.43 -28.11 12.78
CA TYR A 340 -4.59 -27.18 12.04
C TYR A 340 -3.24 -26.88 12.68
N LYS A 341 -2.95 -27.43 13.88
CA LYS A 341 -1.69 -27.18 14.60
C LYS A 341 -0.42 -27.65 13.87
N HIS A 342 -0.55 -28.61 12.94
CA HIS A 342 0.57 -29.22 12.21
C HIS A 342 0.31 -29.35 10.72
N PHE A 343 -0.41 -28.42 10.14
CA PHE A 343 -0.79 -28.49 8.74
C PHE A 343 0.43 -28.19 7.84
N ASN A 344 1.06 -29.22 7.29
CA ASN A 344 2.08 -29.07 6.26
C ASN A 344 1.38 -28.89 4.91
N PHE A 345 1.32 -27.67 4.42
CA PHE A 345 0.89 -27.42 3.05
C PHE A 345 2.01 -27.74 2.07
N ASN A 346 1.85 -28.81 1.30
CA ASN A 346 2.57 -29.02 0.04
C ASN A 346 1.96 -28.12 -1.05
N LEU A 347 1.79 -26.83 -0.79
CA LEU A 347 1.44 -25.89 -1.83
C LEU A 347 2.69 -25.54 -2.63
N PRO A 348 2.62 -25.56 -3.96
CA PRO A 348 3.66 -24.93 -4.76
C PRO A 348 3.67 -23.42 -4.43
N LEU A 349 4.58 -23.03 -3.54
CA LEU A 349 4.75 -21.63 -3.06
C LEU A 349 5.07 -20.63 -4.19
N THR A 350 5.26 -21.12 -5.40
CA THR A 350 5.61 -20.35 -6.59
C THR A 350 4.41 -19.76 -7.32
N GLY A 351 3.17 -20.08 -6.94
CA GLY A 351 1.99 -19.81 -7.78
C GLY A 351 1.04 -18.72 -7.30
N TYR A 352 1.15 -18.19 -6.08
CA TYR A 352 0.14 -17.26 -5.57
C TYR A 352 -0.03 -16.00 -6.44
N HIS A 353 1.07 -15.48 -7.00
CA HIS A 353 1.04 -14.28 -7.82
C HIS A 353 0.86 -14.51 -9.31
N VAL A 354 1.38 -15.61 -9.85
CA VAL A 354 1.44 -15.81 -11.29
C VAL A 354 0.08 -16.31 -11.84
N CYS A 355 -0.62 -17.17 -11.10
CA CYS A 355 -1.84 -17.80 -11.62
C CYS A 355 -3.15 -17.03 -11.37
N LYS A 356 -3.24 -16.16 -10.34
CA LYS A 356 -4.50 -15.49 -9.99
C LYS A 356 -4.66 -14.07 -10.52
N PHE A 357 -3.58 -13.46 -10.97
CA PHE A 357 -3.64 -12.08 -11.47
C PHE A 357 -3.53 -11.96 -13.00
N ASP A 358 -3.36 -13.07 -13.72
CA ASP A 358 -3.29 -13.11 -15.20
C ASP A 358 -4.63 -13.40 -15.89
N VAL A 359 -5.76 -13.39 -15.16
CA VAL A 359 -7.11 -13.56 -15.74
C VAL A 359 -7.85 -12.23 -15.79
#